data_81fba1eff5540c912b366abe83b166c4
#
_entry.id   81fba1eff5540c912b366abe83b166c4
#
_cell.length_a   1.000
_cell.length_b   1.000
_cell.length_c   1.000
_cell.angle_alpha   90.00
_cell.angle_beta   90.00
_cell.angle_gamma   90.00
#
_symmetry.space_group_name_H-M   'P 1'
#
loop_
_entity.id
_entity.type
_entity.pdbx_description
1 polymer ?
#
loop_
_entity_poly.entity_id
_entity_poly.type
_entity_poly.pdbx_seq_one_letter_code
_entity_poly.pdbx_strand_id
1 'polypeptide(L)'
;MATLKDIAIEAGVSLATVSRVLNDDPTLNVKEETKHRILEIAEKLEYKTSSARKLQTGAVNQHHILAIYSYQQELEINDPYYLAIRHGIETQCEKLAIELTNCYEHNGLPDIKNVTGILIVGKPTSALRAAACALTDNICFIDFHEPGSGYDAVDIDLARISKEIIDFYINQGVNRIGFIGGEDLPGKADIREVAFAEYGRLKHVVREEDIWRGGFPVRRAMNWQNRCWRGKTIRRHCLLLPIPLLSAYCGQFMNVA
;
A
#
# COMPACT_ATOMS: atom_id res chain seq x y z
N MET A 1 -2.17 34.48 -0.85
CA MET A 1 -1.44 33.37 -0.25
C MET A 1 -2.05 33.10 1.09
N ALA A 2 -2.60 31.92 1.30
CA ALA A 2 -3.29 31.59 2.55
C ALA A 2 -2.34 31.61 3.75
N THR A 3 -2.84 32.02 4.90
CA THR A 3 -2.10 32.10 6.16
C THR A 3 -2.69 31.16 7.20
N LEU A 4 -1.92 30.84 8.25
CA LEU A 4 -2.44 30.08 9.40
C LEU A 4 -3.71 30.74 10.02
N LYS A 5 -3.80 32.08 9.91
CA LYS A 5 -4.94 32.84 10.41
C LYS A 5 -6.20 32.58 9.59
N ASP A 6 -6.06 32.45 8.29
CA ASP A 6 -7.19 32.16 7.39
C ASP A 6 -7.76 30.76 7.67
N ILE A 7 -6.88 29.78 7.88
CA ILE A 7 -7.28 28.43 8.27
C ILE A 7 -7.95 28.44 9.65
N ALA A 8 -7.41 29.18 10.61
CA ALA A 8 -7.96 29.28 11.96
C ALA A 8 -9.38 29.85 11.97
N ILE A 9 -9.61 30.88 11.14
CA ILE A 9 -10.94 31.51 10.99
C ILE A 9 -11.92 30.52 10.35
N GLU A 10 -11.54 29.88 9.24
CA GLU A 10 -12.43 28.96 8.52
C GLU A 10 -12.70 27.66 9.31
N ALA A 11 -11.70 27.16 10.05
CA ALA A 11 -11.85 25.99 10.92
C ALA A 11 -12.53 26.28 12.27
N GLY A 12 -12.70 27.54 12.65
CA GLY A 12 -13.30 27.94 13.94
C GLY A 12 -12.46 27.55 15.16
N VAL A 13 -11.12 27.58 15.03
CA VAL A 13 -10.18 27.17 16.09
C VAL A 13 -9.09 28.23 16.30
N SER A 14 -8.30 28.10 17.36
CA SER A 14 -7.19 29.00 17.61
C SER A 14 -6.05 28.80 16.60
N LEU A 15 -5.31 29.87 16.31
CA LEU A 15 -4.11 29.82 15.46
C LEU A 15 -3.07 28.82 16.02
N ALA A 16 -2.94 28.73 17.35
CA ALA A 16 -2.06 27.77 18.00
C ALA A 16 -2.51 26.33 17.74
N THR A 17 -3.80 26.04 17.74
CA THR A 17 -4.36 24.72 17.42
C THR A 17 -4.03 24.35 15.97
N VAL A 18 -4.26 25.24 15.01
CA VAL A 18 -3.93 25.02 13.59
C VAL A 18 -2.43 24.75 13.42
N SER A 19 -1.58 25.58 14.02
CA SER A 19 -0.13 25.41 13.93
C SER A 19 0.32 24.06 14.48
N ARG A 20 -0.22 23.60 15.60
CA ARG A 20 0.16 22.32 16.22
C ARG A 20 -0.37 21.13 15.43
N VAL A 21 -1.58 21.21 14.87
CA VAL A 21 -2.11 20.15 13.99
C VAL A 21 -1.26 20.02 12.71
N LEU A 22 -0.93 21.14 12.05
CA LEU A 22 -0.16 21.14 10.82
C LEU A 22 1.32 20.76 11.01
N ASN A 23 1.83 20.79 12.24
CA ASN A 23 3.16 20.33 12.61
C ASN A 23 3.15 18.95 13.31
N ASP A 24 2.01 18.26 13.29
CA ASP A 24 1.82 16.92 13.85
C ASP A 24 2.32 16.78 15.31
N ASP A 25 1.97 17.75 16.15
CA ASP A 25 2.40 17.78 17.56
C ASP A 25 1.73 16.65 18.37
N PRO A 26 2.48 15.64 18.83
CA PRO A 26 1.93 14.48 19.51
C PRO A 26 1.33 14.82 20.89
N THR A 27 1.64 15.99 21.44
CA THR A 27 1.13 16.41 22.74
C THR A 27 -0.23 17.13 22.63
N LEU A 28 -0.74 17.35 21.40
CA LEU A 28 -1.98 18.03 21.16
C LEU A 28 -3.19 17.08 21.31
N ASN A 29 -3.99 17.33 22.32
CA ASN A 29 -5.25 16.60 22.52
C ASN A 29 -6.41 17.36 21.86
N VAL A 30 -6.69 17.01 20.58
CA VAL A 30 -7.79 17.55 19.76
C VAL A 30 -8.55 16.39 19.16
N LYS A 31 -9.89 16.53 19.05
CA LYS A 31 -10.73 15.50 18.41
C LYS A 31 -10.30 15.27 16.97
N GLU A 32 -10.29 14.02 16.52
CA GLU A 32 -9.93 13.64 15.15
C GLU A 32 -10.74 14.39 14.08
N GLU A 33 -12.02 14.60 14.32
CA GLU A 33 -12.89 15.41 13.46
C GLU A 33 -12.38 16.85 13.27
N THR A 34 -11.83 17.45 14.33
CA THR A 34 -11.24 18.79 14.25
C THR A 34 -9.91 18.79 13.51
N LYS A 35 -9.10 17.73 13.65
CA LYS A 35 -7.86 17.57 12.87
C LYS A 35 -8.17 17.46 11.39
N HIS A 36 -9.10 16.56 11.01
CA HIS A 36 -9.54 16.39 9.63
C HIS A 36 -10.00 17.69 9.01
N ARG A 37 -10.87 18.43 9.69
CA ARG A 37 -11.37 19.73 9.21
C ARG A 37 -10.25 20.74 8.97
N ILE A 38 -9.25 20.81 9.85
CA ILE A 38 -8.12 21.71 9.70
C ILE A 38 -7.27 21.31 8.47
N LEU A 39 -7.02 20.02 8.26
CA LEU A 39 -6.26 19.50 7.12
C LEU A 39 -6.98 19.75 5.80
N GLU A 40 -8.28 19.49 5.72
CA GLU A 40 -9.10 19.77 4.53
C GLU A 40 -9.10 21.25 4.16
N ILE A 41 -9.22 22.15 5.15
CA ILE A 41 -9.19 23.59 4.91
C ILE A 41 -7.78 24.03 4.46
N ALA A 42 -6.72 23.48 5.06
CA ALA A 42 -5.36 23.77 4.67
C ALA A 42 -5.08 23.35 3.22
N GLU A 43 -5.59 22.20 2.81
CA GLU A 43 -5.49 21.68 1.43
C GLU A 43 -6.31 22.55 0.46
N LYS A 44 -7.57 22.84 0.79
CA LYS A 44 -8.44 23.72 -0.02
C LYS A 44 -7.87 25.11 -0.23
N LEU A 45 -7.19 25.67 0.77
CA LEU A 45 -6.54 26.97 0.70
C LEU A 45 -5.11 26.92 0.12
N GLU A 46 -4.66 25.74 -0.33
CA GLU A 46 -3.29 25.50 -0.80
C GLU A 46 -2.22 26.04 0.18
N TYR A 47 -2.48 25.89 1.49
CA TYR A 47 -1.59 26.39 2.51
C TYR A 47 -0.32 25.53 2.58
N LYS A 48 0.84 26.18 2.45
CA LYS A 48 2.15 25.54 2.63
C LYS A 48 2.72 25.93 4.00
N THR A 49 3.07 24.93 4.81
CA THR A 49 3.73 25.18 6.10
C THR A 49 5.04 25.93 5.93
N SER A 50 5.52 26.58 7.00
CA SER A 50 6.82 27.29 6.97
C SER A 50 7.99 26.37 6.64
N SER A 51 7.93 25.09 7.01
CA SER A 51 8.88 24.05 6.64
C SER A 51 8.83 23.75 5.12
N ALA A 52 7.65 23.58 4.55
CA ALA A 52 7.48 23.40 3.11
C ALA A 52 7.88 24.65 2.29
N ARG A 53 7.72 25.88 2.85
CA ARG A 53 8.18 27.12 2.21
C ARG A 53 9.69 27.24 2.22
N LYS A 54 10.36 26.86 3.32
CA LYS A 54 11.84 26.85 3.40
C LYS A 54 12.48 25.89 2.40
N LEU A 55 11.80 24.78 2.08
CA LEU A 55 12.21 23.84 1.04
C LEU A 55 12.13 24.46 -0.38
N GLN A 56 11.21 25.41 -0.61
CA GLN A 56 11.06 26.08 -1.92
C GLN A 56 11.97 27.31 -2.11
N THR A 57 12.50 27.91 -1.04
CA THR A 57 13.38 29.09 -1.14
C THR A 57 14.86 28.70 -1.10
N GLY A 58 15.35 28.01 -2.15
CA GLY A 58 16.76 28.07 -2.54
C GLY A 58 17.79 27.37 -1.65
N ALA A 59 17.41 26.48 -0.74
CA ALA A 59 18.35 25.50 -0.23
C ALA A 59 18.51 24.42 -1.34
N VAL A 60 19.69 24.31 -1.90
CA VAL A 60 20.11 23.18 -2.75
C VAL A 60 19.55 21.90 -2.12
N ASN A 61 18.80 21.12 -2.88
CA ASN A 61 18.24 19.86 -2.41
C ASN A 61 19.34 19.01 -1.77
N GLN A 62 19.33 18.95 -0.44
CA GLN A 62 20.32 18.17 0.32
C GLN A 62 19.90 16.68 0.40
N HIS A 63 18.73 16.34 -0.09
CA HIS A 63 18.20 14.99 0.01
C HIS A 63 18.13 14.34 -1.37
N HIS A 64 18.83 13.22 -1.49
CA HIS A 64 18.81 12.37 -2.66
C HIS A 64 18.33 10.98 -2.24
N ILE A 65 17.18 10.59 -2.75
CA ILE A 65 16.56 9.28 -2.49
C ILE A 65 16.82 8.36 -3.67
N LEU A 66 17.27 7.16 -3.35
CA LEU A 66 17.38 6.06 -4.32
C LEU A 66 16.20 5.11 -4.12
N ALA A 67 15.30 5.02 -5.09
CA ALA A 67 14.23 4.02 -5.09
C ALA A 67 14.66 2.79 -5.89
N ILE A 68 14.68 1.63 -5.23
CA ILE A 68 15.11 0.37 -5.80
C ILE A 68 13.90 -0.56 -5.89
N TYR A 69 13.58 -1.03 -7.09
CA TYR A 69 12.46 -1.93 -7.35
C TYR A 69 12.98 -3.37 -7.46
N SER A 70 12.55 -4.24 -6.53
CA SER A 70 12.97 -5.66 -6.46
C SER A 70 12.19 -6.57 -7.41
N TYR A 71 11.54 -5.99 -8.41
CA TYR A 71 10.78 -6.70 -9.44
C TYR A 71 11.23 -6.24 -10.83
N GLN A 72 10.81 -6.96 -11.87
CA GLN A 72 11.11 -6.60 -13.25
C GLN A 72 10.17 -5.50 -13.73
N GLN A 73 10.69 -4.53 -14.48
CA GLN A 73 9.92 -3.38 -14.98
C GLN A 73 8.69 -3.80 -15.80
N GLU A 74 8.76 -4.94 -16.49
CA GLU A 74 7.67 -5.49 -17.28
C GLU A 74 6.44 -5.86 -16.44
N LEU A 75 6.62 -6.10 -15.13
CA LEU A 75 5.50 -6.35 -14.23
C LEU A 75 4.59 -5.14 -14.10
N GLU A 76 5.11 -3.92 -14.15
CA GLU A 76 4.31 -2.70 -14.05
C GLU A 76 3.31 -2.55 -15.21
N ILE A 77 3.64 -3.09 -16.38
CA ILE A 77 2.75 -3.07 -17.56
C ILE A 77 1.52 -3.95 -17.31
N ASN A 78 1.71 -5.04 -16.58
CA ASN A 78 0.69 -6.05 -16.33
C ASN A 78 0.02 -5.90 -14.97
N ASP A 79 0.64 -5.19 -14.04
CA ASP A 79 0.16 -4.97 -12.67
C ASP A 79 0.20 -3.48 -12.31
N PRO A 80 -0.95 -2.79 -12.35
CA PRO A 80 -1.04 -1.36 -12.01
C PRO A 80 -0.70 -1.05 -10.55
N TYR A 81 -0.64 -2.05 -9.67
CA TYR A 81 -0.30 -1.88 -8.26
C TYR A 81 1.11 -1.29 -8.08
N TYR A 82 2.13 -1.93 -8.67
CA TYR A 82 3.50 -1.45 -8.57
C TYR A 82 3.72 -0.14 -9.32
N LEU A 83 3.03 0.05 -10.45
CA LEU A 83 3.02 1.32 -11.17
C LEU A 83 2.47 2.46 -10.29
N ALA A 84 1.40 2.21 -9.52
CA ALA A 84 0.82 3.20 -8.62
C ALA A 84 1.76 3.55 -7.46
N ILE A 85 2.47 2.56 -6.89
CA ILE A 85 3.49 2.79 -5.86
C ILE A 85 4.60 3.68 -6.41
N ARG A 86 5.18 3.34 -7.56
CA ARG A 86 6.23 4.15 -8.19
C ARG A 86 5.77 5.58 -8.47
N HIS A 87 4.61 5.74 -9.07
CA HIS A 87 4.04 7.06 -9.35
C HIS A 87 3.81 7.87 -8.08
N GLY A 88 3.36 7.24 -7.00
CA GLY A 88 3.21 7.87 -5.69
C GLY A 88 4.54 8.39 -5.14
N ILE A 89 5.60 7.59 -5.22
CA ILE A 89 6.96 7.97 -4.80
C ILE A 89 7.45 9.16 -5.63
N GLU A 90 7.37 9.07 -6.96
CA GLU A 90 7.81 10.13 -7.89
C GLU A 90 7.07 11.45 -7.62
N THR A 91 5.74 11.39 -7.52
CA THR A 91 4.90 12.56 -7.26
C THR A 91 5.23 13.22 -5.93
N GLN A 92 5.47 12.43 -4.90
CA GLN A 92 5.76 12.98 -3.57
C GLN A 92 7.18 13.56 -3.50
N CYS A 93 8.17 12.93 -4.12
CA CYS A 93 9.51 13.49 -4.23
C CYS A 93 9.52 14.80 -5.00
N GLU A 94 8.76 14.90 -6.11
CA GLU A 94 8.59 16.14 -6.87
C GLU A 94 7.97 17.25 -6.02
N LYS A 95 6.87 16.96 -5.30
CA LYS A 95 6.22 17.93 -4.41
C LYS A 95 7.13 18.44 -3.30
N LEU A 96 8.00 17.61 -2.79
CA LEU A 96 8.95 17.94 -1.72
C LEU A 96 10.27 18.50 -2.24
N ALA A 97 10.44 18.57 -3.56
CA ALA A 97 11.68 18.95 -4.22
C ALA A 97 12.87 18.06 -3.79
N ILE A 98 12.65 16.77 -3.63
CA ILE A 98 13.65 15.74 -3.32
C ILE A 98 14.19 15.19 -4.64
N GLU A 99 15.51 15.09 -4.76
CA GLU A 99 16.13 14.39 -5.89
C GLU A 99 15.84 12.90 -5.78
N LEU A 100 15.28 12.31 -6.84
CA LEU A 100 14.92 10.88 -6.88
C LEU A 100 15.65 10.19 -8.02
N THR A 101 16.31 9.08 -7.71
CA THR A 101 16.81 8.15 -8.71
C THR A 101 16.09 6.83 -8.59
N ASN A 102 15.49 6.37 -9.70
CA ASN A 102 14.84 5.08 -9.80
C ASN A 102 15.81 4.05 -10.39
N CYS A 103 15.88 2.85 -9.81
CA CYS A 103 16.58 1.73 -10.40
C CYS A 103 15.84 0.40 -10.13
N TYR A 104 16.06 -0.57 -11.01
CA TYR A 104 15.56 -1.93 -10.83
C TYR A 104 16.70 -2.83 -10.41
N GLU A 105 16.45 -3.74 -9.46
CA GLU A 105 17.46 -4.63 -8.89
C GLU A 105 18.27 -5.38 -9.96
N HIS A 106 17.61 -5.86 -11.02
CA HIS A 106 18.24 -6.62 -12.09
C HIS A 106 19.24 -5.79 -12.94
N ASN A 107 19.15 -4.46 -12.91
CA ASN A 107 20.09 -3.56 -13.59
C ASN A 107 21.33 -3.25 -12.74
N GLY A 108 21.35 -3.72 -11.49
CA GLY A 108 22.38 -3.36 -10.52
C GLY A 108 22.20 -1.95 -9.95
N LEU A 109 22.91 -1.67 -8.85
CA LEU A 109 22.87 -0.35 -8.24
C LEU A 109 23.67 0.65 -9.08
N PRO A 110 23.14 1.84 -9.34
CA PRO A 110 23.88 2.89 -10.01
C PRO A 110 25.01 3.44 -9.12
N ASP A 111 26.10 3.90 -9.75
CA ASP A 111 27.20 4.60 -9.03
C ASP A 111 26.74 6.02 -8.67
N ILE A 112 26.06 6.13 -7.52
CA ILE A 112 25.52 7.40 -7.04
C ILE A 112 26.27 7.82 -5.78
N LYS A 113 26.68 9.08 -5.74
CA LYS A 113 27.25 9.72 -4.56
C LYS A 113 26.17 10.48 -3.80
N ASN A 114 26.31 10.55 -2.47
CA ASN A 114 25.45 11.34 -1.58
C ASN A 114 23.98 10.89 -1.51
N VAL A 115 23.70 9.58 -1.56
CA VAL A 115 22.39 9.03 -1.25
C VAL A 115 22.09 9.29 0.23
N THR A 116 21.00 10.00 0.51
CA THR A 116 20.59 10.31 1.89
C THR A 116 19.58 9.31 2.44
N GLY A 117 18.89 8.58 1.55
CA GLY A 117 17.95 7.53 1.93
C GLY A 117 17.63 6.60 0.78
N ILE A 118 17.23 5.39 1.11
CA ILE A 118 16.87 4.35 0.14
C ILE A 118 15.46 3.87 0.40
N LEU A 119 14.65 3.79 -0.65
CA LEU A 119 13.36 3.09 -0.66
C LEU A 119 13.54 1.77 -1.40
N ILE A 120 13.22 0.65 -0.78
CA ILE A 120 13.25 -0.66 -1.43
C ILE A 120 11.81 -1.16 -1.58
N VAL A 121 11.34 -1.24 -2.83
CA VAL A 121 9.98 -1.64 -3.16
C VAL A 121 9.93 -3.11 -3.53
N GLY A 122 9.11 -3.87 -2.82
CA GLY A 122 9.03 -5.32 -2.94
C GLY A 122 10.12 -6.05 -2.14
N LYS A 123 10.22 -7.36 -2.32
CA LYS A 123 11.12 -8.22 -1.56
C LYS A 123 12.53 -8.23 -2.14
N PRO A 124 13.54 -7.62 -1.48
CA PRO A 124 14.91 -7.60 -1.99
C PRO A 124 15.60 -8.96 -1.87
N THR A 125 16.59 -9.20 -2.72
CA THR A 125 17.58 -10.25 -2.46
C THR A 125 18.50 -9.89 -1.29
N SER A 126 19.13 -10.88 -0.67
CA SER A 126 20.11 -10.63 0.39
C SER A 126 21.31 -9.82 -0.10
N ALA A 127 21.68 -9.99 -1.37
CA ALA A 127 22.78 -9.24 -1.99
C ALA A 127 22.41 -7.76 -2.15
N LEU A 128 21.22 -7.46 -2.66
CA LEU A 128 20.73 -6.08 -2.77
C LEU A 128 20.67 -5.40 -1.41
N ARG A 129 20.09 -6.09 -0.42
CA ARG A 129 20.01 -5.54 0.95
C ARG A 129 21.37 -5.19 1.52
N ALA A 130 22.35 -6.10 1.40
CA ALA A 130 23.71 -5.84 1.87
C ALA A 130 24.34 -4.63 1.14
N ALA A 131 24.13 -4.51 -0.16
CA ALA A 131 24.62 -3.39 -0.94
C ALA A 131 23.94 -2.06 -0.57
N ALA A 132 22.63 -2.06 -0.33
CA ALA A 132 21.89 -0.88 0.13
C ALA A 132 22.36 -0.42 1.51
N CYS A 133 22.53 -1.33 2.48
CA CYS A 133 23.06 -1.03 3.82
C CYS A 133 24.49 -0.48 3.79
N ALA A 134 25.27 -0.77 2.75
CA ALA A 134 26.62 -0.19 2.62
C ALA A 134 26.59 1.27 2.14
N LEU A 135 25.47 1.75 1.60
CA LEU A 135 25.33 3.13 1.12
C LEU A 135 24.78 4.08 2.20
N THR A 136 23.81 3.62 2.99
CA THR A 136 23.17 4.43 4.05
C THR A 136 22.43 3.55 5.04
N ASP A 137 22.29 4.03 6.27
CA ASP A 137 21.45 3.41 7.30
C ASP A 137 19.97 3.84 7.17
N ASN A 138 19.68 4.86 6.36
CA ASN A 138 18.33 5.37 6.17
C ASN A 138 17.62 4.56 5.07
N ILE A 139 17.07 3.42 5.44
CA ILE A 139 16.36 2.51 4.52
C ILE A 139 14.93 2.36 4.98
N CYS A 140 14.00 2.45 4.03
CA CYS A 140 12.59 2.12 4.25
C CYS A 140 12.14 1.08 3.21
N PHE A 141 11.55 0.00 3.69
CA PHE A 141 10.93 -1.02 2.84
C PHE A 141 9.50 -0.62 2.48
N ILE A 142 9.09 -0.90 1.27
CA ILE A 142 7.73 -0.68 0.77
C ILE A 142 7.19 -1.97 0.18
N ASP A 143 5.98 -2.37 0.59
CA ASP A 143 5.36 -3.65 0.22
C ASP A 143 6.19 -4.88 0.65
N PHE A 144 6.96 -4.70 1.71
CA PHE A 144 7.76 -5.74 2.33
C PHE A 144 8.09 -5.37 3.77
N HIS A 145 7.98 -6.33 4.66
CA HIS A 145 8.36 -6.18 6.06
C HIS A 145 9.23 -7.35 6.52
N GLU A 146 10.33 -7.05 7.17
CA GLU A 146 11.20 -8.04 7.82
C GLU A 146 11.20 -7.78 9.34
N PRO A 147 10.50 -8.61 10.12
CA PRO A 147 10.44 -8.46 11.56
C PRO A 147 11.85 -8.47 12.19
N GLY A 148 12.14 -7.46 13.02
CA GLY A 148 13.42 -7.36 13.73
C GLY A 148 14.59 -6.82 12.91
N SER A 149 14.36 -6.33 11.70
CA SER A 149 15.42 -5.73 10.86
C SER A 149 15.94 -4.40 11.39
N GLY A 150 15.14 -3.69 12.20
CA GLY A 150 15.47 -2.35 12.69
C GLY A 150 15.25 -1.23 11.67
N TYR A 151 14.77 -1.55 10.45
CA TYR A 151 14.44 -0.58 9.41
C TYR A 151 12.95 -0.26 9.38
N ASP A 152 12.62 0.93 8.92
CA ASP A 152 11.24 1.33 8.69
C ASP A 152 10.62 0.53 7.53
N ALA A 153 9.31 0.28 7.62
CA ALA A 153 8.57 -0.36 6.55
C ALA A 153 7.18 0.23 6.39
N VAL A 154 6.74 0.36 5.14
CA VAL A 154 5.36 0.65 4.75
C VAL A 154 4.81 -0.60 4.08
N ASP A 155 4.00 -1.34 4.81
CA ASP A 155 3.45 -2.63 4.37
C ASP A 155 1.98 -2.76 4.73
N ILE A 156 1.29 -3.68 4.07
CA ILE A 156 -0.13 -3.98 4.31
C ILE A 156 -0.22 -5.28 5.10
N ASP A 157 -0.90 -5.27 6.23
CA ASP A 157 -1.20 -6.49 6.99
C ASP A 157 -2.27 -7.34 6.25
N LEU A 158 -1.80 -8.04 5.20
CA LEU A 158 -2.65 -8.87 4.35
C LEU A 158 -3.30 -10.03 5.13
N ALA A 159 -2.64 -10.53 6.17
CA ALA A 159 -3.21 -11.57 7.03
C ALA A 159 -4.41 -11.04 7.83
N ARG A 160 -4.29 -9.83 8.38
CA ARG A 160 -5.38 -9.16 9.09
C ARG A 160 -6.54 -8.85 8.15
N ILE A 161 -6.27 -8.29 6.97
CA ILE A 161 -7.31 -8.01 5.96
C ILE A 161 -8.08 -9.26 5.59
N SER A 162 -7.39 -10.39 5.38
CA SER A 162 -8.06 -11.65 5.06
C SER A 162 -9.02 -12.10 6.16
N LYS A 163 -8.68 -11.89 7.43
CA LYS A 163 -9.55 -12.19 8.57
C LYS A 163 -10.74 -11.23 8.65
N GLU A 164 -10.51 -9.95 8.46
CA GLU A 164 -11.56 -8.91 8.47
C GLU A 164 -12.59 -9.16 7.36
N ILE A 165 -12.16 -9.61 6.17
CA ILE A 165 -13.06 -9.98 5.08
C ILE A 165 -13.92 -11.19 5.45
N ILE A 166 -13.37 -12.20 6.10
CA ILE A 166 -14.14 -13.35 6.58
C ILE A 166 -15.18 -12.89 7.59
N ASP A 167 -14.80 -12.08 8.58
CA ASP A 167 -15.72 -11.58 9.60
C ASP A 167 -16.83 -10.72 8.97
N PHE A 168 -16.49 -9.90 7.97
CA PHE A 168 -17.49 -9.13 7.20
C PHE A 168 -18.55 -10.04 6.59
N TYR A 169 -18.15 -11.11 5.90
CA TYR A 169 -19.10 -12.03 5.28
C TYR A 169 -19.91 -12.84 6.28
N ILE A 170 -19.30 -13.25 7.40
CA ILE A 170 -20.04 -13.91 8.49
C ILE A 170 -21.15 -12.98 9.03
N ASN A 171 -20.83 -11.69 9.21
CA ASN A 171 -21.80 -10.69 9.67
C ASN A 171 -22.94 -10.44 8.66
N GLN A 172 -22.73 -10.74 7.37
CA GLN A 172 -23.76 -10.74 6.33
C GLN A 172 -24.56 -12.07 6.27
N GLY A 173 -24.32 -12.99 7.21
CA GLY A 173 -25.00 -14.29 7.25
C GLY A 173 -24.47 -15.33 6.26
N VAL A 174 -23.31 -15.10 5.67
CA VAL A 174 -22.65 -16.08 4.78
C VAL A 174 -22.01 -17.17 5.64
N ASN A 175 -22.38 -18.42 5.37
CA ASN A 175 -21.95 -19.59 6.15
C ASN A 175 -20.92 -20.46 5.41
N ARG A 176 -20.53 -20.11 4.18
CA ARG A 176 -19.49 -20.80 3.43
C ARG A 176 -18.81 -19.82 2.48
N ILE A 177 -17.48 -19.71 2.55
CA ILE A 177 -16.66 -18.76 1.82
C ILE A 177 -15.54 -19.53 1.13
N GLY A 178 -15.23 -19.18 -0.13
CA GLY A 178 -14.12 -19.75 -0.88
C GLY A 178 -13.04 -18.71 -1.19
N PHE A 179 -11.84 -19.20 -1.46
CA PHE A 179 -10.68 -18.41 -1.84
C PHE A 179 -10.18 -18.79 -3.23
N ILE A 180 -9.96 -17.79 -4.07
CA ILE A 180 -9.23 -17.96 -5.33
C ILE A 180 -7.95 -17.16 -5.23
N GLY A 181 -6.82 -17.83 -5.22
CA GLY A 181 -5.49 -17.23 -5.12
C GLY A 181 -4.58 -17.58 -6.28
N GLY A 182 -3.43 -16.89 -6.31
CA GLY A 182 -2.31 -17.22 -7.17
C GLY A 182 -1.09 -17.57 -6.35
N GLU A 183 -0.06 -18.08 -7.00
CA GLU A 183 1.25 -18.28 -6.39
C GLU A 183 2.16 -17.11 -6.81
N ASP A 184 2.57 -16.29 -5.86
CA ASP A 184 3.56 -15.23 -6.11
C ASP A 184 4.96 -15.85 -6.33
N LEU A 185 5.23 -16.97 -5.65
CA LEU A 185 6.45 -17.75 -5.80
C LEU A 185 6.09 -19.24 -5.85
N PRO A 186 6.64 -20.01 -6.79
CA PRO A 186 6.38 -21.44 -6.87
C PRO A 186 6.66 -22.15 -5.55
N GLY A 187 5.65 -22.87 -5.05
CA GLY A 187 5.76 -23.66 -3.83
C GLY A 187 5.66 -22.88 -2.52
N LYS A 188 5.37 -21.57 -2.55
CA LYS A 188 5.03 -20.79 -1.35
C LYS A 188 3.57 -20.38 -1.37
N ALA A 189 2.84 -20.76 -0.33
CA ALA A 189 1.48 -20.28 -0.13
C ALA A 189 1.51 -18.76 0.17
N ASP A 190 0.60 -18.04 -0.47
CA ASP A 190 0.37 -16.62 -0.22
C ASP A 190 -0.10 -16.41 1.23
N ILE A 191 0.37 -15.36 1.89
CA ILE A 191 -0.01 -15.04 3.28
C ILE A 191 -1.51 -14.82 3.42
N ARG A 192 -2.18 -14.28 2.38
CA ARG A 192 -3.63 -14.10 2.32
C ARG A 192 -4.35 -15.44 2.35
N GLU A 193 -3.87 -16.42 1.59
CA GLU A 193 -4.42 -17.76 1.55
C GLU A 193 -4.23 -18.47 2.89
N VAL A 194 -3.03 -18.40 3.46
CA VAL A 194 -2.75 -19.05 4.77
C VAL A 194 -3.67 -18.47 5.83
N ALA A 195 -3.74 -17.16 5.97
CA ALA A 195 -4.59 -16.50 6.96
C ALA A 195 -6.08 -16.78 6.73
N PHE A 196 -6.51 -16.79 5.45
CA PHE A 196 -7.88 -17.11 5.07
C PHE A 196 -8.24 -18.55 5.45
N ALA A 197 -7.39 -19.51 5.08
CA ALA A 197 -7.63 -20.92 5.34
C ALA A 197 -7.68 -21.23 6.85
N GLU A 198 -6.70 -20.75 7.60
CA GLU A 198 -6.63 -20.98 9.04
C GLU A 198 -7.80 -20.35 9.78
N TYR A 199 -8.06 -19.06 9.54
CA TYR A 199 -9.12 -18.35 10.22
C TYR A 199 -10.52 -18.81 9.80
N GLY A 200 -10.71 -19.06 8.51
CA GLY A 200 -11.99 -19.54 7.98
C GLY A 200 -12.35 -20.95 8.46
N ARG A 201 -11.35 -21.85 8.65
CA ARG A 201 -11.57 -23.16 9.29
C ARG A 201 -11.93 -22.99 10.76
N LEU A 202 -11.25 -22.09 11.48
CA LEU A 202 -11.57 -21.79 12.88
C LEU A 202 -13.02 -21.28 13.04
N LYS A 203 -13.49 -20.50 12.09
CA LYS A 203 -14.88 -20.00 12.05
C LYS A 203 -15.88 -20.97 11.42
N HIS A 204 -15.45 -22.14 10.95
CA HIS A 204 -16.28 -23.17 10.29
C HIS A 204 -16.98 -22.69 9.00
N VAL A 205 -16.42 -21.70 8.30
CA VAL A 205 -16.98 -21.14 7.06
C VAL A 205 -16.15 -21.46 5.81
N VAL A 206 -14.96 -22.06 5.95
CA VAL A 206 -14.06 -22.44 4.86
C VAL A 206 -13.72 -23.92 4.96
N ARG A 207 -13.77 -24.63 3.81
CA ARG A 207 -13.32 -26.00 3.65
C ARG A 207 -12.12 -26.06 2.73
N GLU A 208 -11.34 -27.14 2.78
CA GLU A 208 -10.17 -27.34 1.90
C GLU A 208 -10.55 -27.28 0.42
N GLU A 209 -11.69 -27.85 0.07
CA GLU A 209 -12.23 -27.85 -1.30
C GLU A 209 -12.65 -26.47 -1.82
N ASP A 210 -12.71 -25.46 -0.95
CA ASP A 210 -13.08 -24.07 -1.29
C ASP A 210 -11.85 -23.19 -1.55
N ILE A 211 -10.66 -23.76 -1.52
CA ILE A 211 -9.40 -23.05 -1.79
C ILE A 211 -8.89 -23.46 -3.17
N TRP A 212 -8.90 -22.49 -4.09
CA TRP A 212 -8.44 -22.71 -5.46
C TRP A 212 -7.20 -21.90 -5.74
N ARG A 213 -6.19 -22.54 -6.27
CA ARG A 213 -4.92 -21.93 -6.69
C ARG A 213 -4.83 -21.95 -8.20
N GLY A 214 -4.47 -20.80 -8.78
CA GLY A 214 -4.24 -20.67 -10.21
C GLY A 214 -3.02 -19.80 -10.45
N GLY A 215 -2.27 -20.08 -11.55
CA GLY A 215 -1.18 -19.18 -11.94
C GLY A 215 -1.74 -17.86 -12.45
N PHE A 216 -1.14 -16.72 -12.04
CA PHE A 216 -1.39 -15.44 -12.69
C PHE A 216 -1.07 -15.58 -14.20
N PRO A 217 -2.00 -15.37 -15.10
CA PRO A 217 -2.66 -14.14 -15.44
C PRO A 217 -4.19 -14.21 -15.38
N VAL A 218 -4.82 -13.03 -15.31
CA VAL A 218 -6.27 -12.76 -15.20
C VAL A 218 -7.16 -13.69 -16.06
N ARG A 219 -6.74 -14.05 -17.27
CA ARG A 219 -7.47 -14.96 -18.16
C ARG A 219 -7.72 -16.36 -17.60
N ARG A 220 -6.83 -16.89 -16.76
CA ARG A 220 -7.02 -18.21 -16.13
C ARG A 220 -7.98 -18.14 -14.97
N ALA A 221 -7.92 -17.07 -14.16
CA ALA A 221 -8.88 -16.84 -13.07
C ALA A 221 -10.32 -16.71 -13.62
N MET A 222 -10.53 -16.04 -14.77
CA MET A 222 -11.83 -15.98 -15.45
C MET A 222 -12.37 -17.36 -15.87
N ASN A 223 -11.51 -18.24 -16.34
CA ASN A 223 -11.91 -19.59 -16.71
C ASN A 223 -12.32 -20.44 -15.49
N TRP A 224 -11.65 -20.23 -14.35
CA TRP A 224 -11.99 -20.88 -13.09
C TRP A 224 -13.31 -20.35 -12.53
N GLN A 225 -13.53 -19.05 -12.54
CA GLN A 225 -14.79 -18.42 -12.15
C GLN A 225 -15.95 -18.99 -12.95
N ASN A 226 -15.80 -19.12 -14.27
CA ASN A 226 -16.83 -19.71 -15.15
C ASN A 226 -17.09 -21.19 -14.83
N ARG A 227 -16.10 -21.96 -14.39
CA ARG A 227 -16.29 -23.36 -13.94
C ARG A 227 -17.01 -23.39 -12.59
N CYS A 228 -16.65 -22.52 -11.67
CA CYS A 228 -17.33 -22.39 -10.39
C CYS A 228 -18.80 -21.97 -10.55
N TRP A 229 -19.10 -21.07 -11.46
CA TRP A 229 -20.47 -20.61 -11.73
C TRP A 229 -21.36 -21.63 -12.45
N ARG A 230 -20.79 -22.52 -13.24
CA ARG A 230 -21.55 -23.59 -13.93
C ARG A 230 -21.84 -24.79 -13.05
N GLY A 231 -21.13 -24.97 -11.94
CA GLY A 231 -21.44 -25.97 -10.93
C GLY A 231 -22.60 -25.51 -10.05
N LYS A 232 -23.70 -26.25 -10.01
CA LYS A 232 -24.96 -25.93 -9.29
C LYS A 232 -24.80 -25.67 -7.78
N THR A 233 -23.58 -25.65 -7.23
CA THR A 233 -23.29 -25.62 -5.79
C THR A 233 -22.96 -24.22 -5.23
N ILE A 234 -22.84 -23.17 -6.05
CA ILE A 234 -22.21 -21.89 -5.63
C ILE A 234 -23.22 -20.77 -5.33
N ARG A 235 -24.47 -21.03 -5.13
CA ARG A 235 -25.49 -19.97 -4.95
C ARG A 235 -25.32 -19.07 -3.70
N ARG A 236 -24.31 -19.30 -2.83
CA ARG A 236 -24.06 -18.49 -1.61
C ARG A 236 -22.60 -18.48 -1.18
N HIS A 237 -21.63 -18.45 -2.12
CA HIS A 237 -20.22 -18.41 -1.79
C HIS A 237 -19.64 -17.06 -2.17
N CYS A 238 -18.97 -16.42 -1.24
CA CYS A 238 -18.15 -15.26 -1.52
C CYS A 238 -16.74 -15.71 -1.88
N LEU A 239 -16.13 -15.03 -2.84
CA LEU A 239 -14.78 -15.30 -3.32
C LEU A 239 -13.88 -14.15 -2.92
N LEU A 240 -12.78 -14.46 -2.28
CA LEU A 240 -11.70 -13.52 -2.06
C LEU A 240 -10.73 -13.64 -3.24
N LEU A 241 -10.49 -12.52 -3.93
CA LEU A 241 -9.54 -12.45 -5.03
C LEU A 241 -8.31 -11.67 -4.59
N PRO A 242 -7.12 -11.97 -5.13
CA PRO A 242 -5.95 -11.10 -4.99
C PRO A 242 -6.27 -9.67 -5.47
N ILE A 243 -5.67 -8.67 -4.84
CA ILE A 243 -5.94 -7.25 -5.11
C ILE A 243 -5.88 -6.86 -6.59
N PRO A 244 -4.94 -7.36 -7.42
CA PRO A 244 -4.91 -7.05 -8.85
C PRO A 244 -6.16 -7.51 -9.63
N LEU A 245 -6.81 -8.58 -9.14
CA LEU A 245 -8.04 -9.10 -9.75
C LEU A 245 -9.29 -8.36 -9.26
N LEU A 246 -9.27 -7.81 -8.05
CA LEU A 246 -10.37 -7.00 -7.51
C LEU A 246 -10.58 -5.70 -8.28
N SER A 247 -9.52 -5.02 -8.71
CA SER A 247 -9.60 -3.78 -9.49
C SER A 247 -10.22 -3.98 -10.87
N ALA A 248 -9.98 -5.12 -11.51
CA ALA A 248 -10.57 -5.47 -12.80
C ALA A 248 -12.04 -5.89 -12.70
N TYR A 249 -12.50 -6.31 -11.53
CA TYR A 249 -13.84 -6.89 -11.32
C TYR A 249 -14.81 -6.02 -10.52
N CYS A 250 -14.36 -5.02 -9.76
CA CYS A 250 -15.26 -4.11 -9.04
C CYS A 250 -16.30 -3.42 -9.96
N GLY A 251 -15.98 -3.22 -11.24
CA GLY A 251 -16.91 -2.67 -12.22
C GLY A 251 -18.02 -3.63 -12.69
N GLN A 252 -17.84 -4.94 -12.55
CA GLN A 252 -18.83 -5.93 -13.00
C GLN A 252 -19.72 -6.48 -11.87
N PHE A 253 -19.28 -6.42 -10.62
CA PHE A 253 -20.08 -6.91 -9.48
C PHE A 253 -21.14 -5.93 -8.99
N MET A 254 -21.09 -4.65 -9.37
CA MET A 254 -22.14 -3.68 -9.01
C MET A 254 -23.44 -3.81 -9.84
N ASN A 255 -23.50 -4.69 -10.84
CA ASN A 255 -24.66 -4.86 -11.72
C ASN A 255 -25.40 -6.19 -11.58
N VAL A 256 -25.20 -6.94 -10.49
CA VAL A 256 -25.96 -8.16 -10.20
C VAL A 256 -26.54 -8.06 -8.79
N ALA A 257 -27.55 -7.20 -8.64
CA ALA A 257 -28.52 -7.24 -7.55
C ALA A 257 -29.79 -7.94 -8.04
#